data_e202a5759efcff449612261a3c52cfa7
#
_entry.id   e202a5759efcff449612261a3c52cfa7
#
_cell.length_a   1.000
_cell.length_b   1.000
_cell.length_c   1.000
_cell.angle_alpha   90.00
_cell.angle_beta   90.00
_cell.angle_gamma   90.00
#
_symmetry.space_group_name_H-M   'P 1'
#
loop_
_entity.id
_entity.type
_entity.pdbx_description
1 polymer ?
#
loop_
_entity_poly.entity_id
_entity_poly.type
_entity_poly.pdbx_seq_one_letter_code
_entity_poly.pdbx_strand_id
1 'polypeptide(L)' 'MKHGYGVFQWESGNRYEGNYMMDKREGFGRMDWNDGSYYEGEWHKGIQEGQGRLCLPDGRIKEGVFRENMF' A
#
# COMPACT_ATOMS: atom_id res chain seq x y z
N MET A 1 -16.33 -10.20 2.77
CA MET A 1 -14.92 -10.35 3.19
C MET A 1 -14.02 -10.22 1.97
N LYS A 2 -13.06 -9.33 2.03
CA LYS A 2 -12.13 -9.13 0.92
C LYS A 2 -11.06 -10.19 0.94
N HIS A 3 -10.87 -10.83 -0.19
CA HIS A 3 -9.93 -11.93 -0.30
C HIS A 3 -9.45 -12.02 -1.75
N GLY A 4 -8.13 -12.19 -1.95
CA GLY A 4 -7.56 -12.22 -3.28
C GLY A 4 -7.27 -10.81 -3.80
N TYR A 5 -7.10 -10.67 -5.12
CA TYR A 5 -6.76 -9.40 -5.75
C TYR A 5 -8.00 -8.55 -5.97
N GLY A 6 -7.87 -7.25 -5.69
CA GLY A 6 -8.98 -6.34 -5.91
C GLY A 6 -8.57 -4.88 -5.86
N VAL A 7 -9.54 -4.02 -6.19
CA VAL A 7 -9.36 -2.57 -6.15
C VAL A 7 -10.39 -2.01 -5.18
N PHE A 8 -9.93 -1.16 -4.28
CA PHE A 8 -10.79 -0.50 -3.31
C PHE A 8 -10.50 0.99 -3.32
N GLN A 9 -11.55 1.80 -3.45
CA GLN A 9 -11.41 3.25 -3.50
C GLN A 9 -12.29 3.89 -2.43
N TRP A 10 -11.70 4.79 -1.63
CA TRP A 10 -12.40 5.50 -0.55
C TRP A 10 -12.87 6.85 -1.04
N GLU A 11 -13.89 7.38 -0.40
CA GLU A 11 -14.41 8.70 -0.74
C GLU A 11 -13.38 9.79 -0.53
N SER A 12 -12.43 9.56 0.37
CA SER A 12 -11.34 10.52 0.61
C SER A 12 -10.41 10.72 -0.59
N GLY A 13 -10.50 9.83 -1.59
CA GLY A 13 -9.62 9.88 -2.74
C GLY A 13 -8.47 8.89 -2.67
N ASN A 14 -8.36 8.16 -1.57
CA ASN A 14 -7.36 7.11 -1.46
C ASN A 14 -7.81 5.88 -2.25
N ARG A 15 -6.84 5.12 -2.76
CA ARG A 15 -7.13 3.96 -3.59
C ARG A 15 -6.09 2.88 -3.33
N TYR A 16 -6.56 1.66 -3.14
CA TYR A 16 -5.68 0.50 -3.01
C TYR A 16 -5.97 -0.49 -4.12
N GLU A 17 -4.92 -1.04 -4.73
CA GLU A 17 -5.04 -2.09 -5.73
C GLU A 17 -4.02 -3.16 -5.41
N GLY A 18 -4.49 -4.37 -5.13
CA GLY A 18 -3.60 -5.45 -4.78
C GLY A 18 -4.31 -6.58 -4.08
N ASN A 19 -3.55 -7.34 -3.31
CA ASN A 19 -4.05 -8.53 -2.67
C ASN A 19 -4.61 -8.25 -1.28
N TYR A 20 -5.66 -9.00 -0.93
CA TYR A 20 -6.29 -8.96 0.37
C TYR A 20 -6.36 -10.37 0.94
N MET A 21 -6.32 -10.46 2.25
CA MET A 21 -6.60 -11.69 2.97
C MET A 21 -7.37 -11.32 4.23
N MET A 22 -8.57 -11.89 4.39
CA MET A 22 -9.43 -11.64 5.55
C MET A 22 -9.65 -10.15 5.79
N ASP A 23 -10.00 -9.44 4.71
CA ASP A 23 -10.28 -8.00 4.70
C ASP A 23 -9.08 -7.10 4.97
N LYS A 24 -7.87 -7.66 5.01
CA LYS A 24 -6.65 -6.89 5.23
C LYS A 24 -5.75 -6.95 4.01
N ARG A 25 -5.01 -5.88 3.77
CA ARG A 25 -4.03 -5.88 2.69
C ARG A 25 -2.93 -6.88 3.04
N GLU A 26 -2.65 -7.76 2.10
CA GLU A 26 -1.70 -8.83 2.32
C GLU A 26 -1.00 -9.15 1.01
N GLY A 27 0.32 -9.37 1.04
CA GLY A 27 1.07 -9.65 -0.16
C GLY A 27 1.42 -8.37 -0.91
N PHE A 28 1.43 -8.40 -2.24
CA PHE A 28 1.83 -7.25 -3.05
C PHE A 28 0.63 -6.36 -3.36
N GLY A 29 0.82 -5.04 -3.20
CA GLY A 29 -0.24 -4.09 -3.53
C GLY A 29 0.26 -2.67 -3.58
N ARG A 30 -0.57 -1.80 -4.18
CA ARG A 30 -0.26 -0.39 -4.32
C ARG A 30 -1.35 0.45 -3.67
N MET A 31 -0.95 1.36 -2.81
CA MET A 31 -1.83 2.34 -2.18
C MET A 31 -1.50 3.72 -2.72
N ASP A 32 -2.52 4.41 -3.24
CA ASP A 32 -2.40 5.81 -3.67
C ASP A 32 -3.17 6.66 -2.68
N TRP A 33 -2.52 7.68 -2.11
CA TRP A 33 -3.16 8.61 -1.20
C TRP A 33 -3.55 9.88 -1.93
N ASN A 34 -4.51 10.61 -1.38
CA ASN A 34 -5.06 11.79 -2.05
C ASN A 34 -4.11 12.98 -2.07
N ASP A 35 -3.00 12.92 -1.35
CA ASP A 35 -1.98 13.98 -1.36
C ASP A 35 -0.95 13.80 -2.47
N GLY A 36 -1.12 12.75 -3.31
CA GLY A 36 -0.21 12.46 -4.39
C GLY A 36 0.89 11.47 -4.03
N SER A 37 0.98 11.06 -2.78
CA SER A 37 1.93 10.03 -2.40
C SER A 37 1.39 8.64 -2.72
N TYR A 38 2.28 7.66 -2.80
CA TYR A 38 1.86 6.27 -2.98
C TYR A 38 2.89 5.33 -2.39
N TYR A 39 2.42 4.13 -2.05
CA TYR A 39 3.29 3.03 -1.66
C TYR A 39 2.99 1.83 -2.55
N GLU A 40 4.04 1.20 -3.06
CA GLU A 40 3.93 0.05 -3.94
C GLU A 40 4.88 -1.02 -3.45
N GLY A 41 4.35 -2.15 -3.00
CA GLY A 41 5.20 -3.20 -2.46
C GLY A 41 4.43 -4.18 -1.61
N GLU A 42 5.13 -4.77 -0.65
CA GLU A 42 4.56 -5.83 0.17
C GLU A 42 3.81 -5.29 1.38
N TRP A 43 2.73 -5.98 1.71
CA TRP A 43 1.87 -5.68 2.84
C TRP A 43 1.71 -6.92 3.69
N HIS A 44 1.55 -6.73 4.99
CA HIS A 44 1.27 -7.82 5.90
C HIS A 44 0.30 -7.34 6.96
N LYS A 45 -0.88 -7.98 7.02
CA LYS A 45 -1.94 -7.64 7.97
C LYS A 45 -2.30 -6.16 7.95
N GLY A 46 -2.32 -5.57 6.76
CA GLY A 46 -2.72 -4.18 6.58
C GLY A 46 -1.64 -3.15 6.75
N ILE A 47 -0.41 -3.57 7.04
CA ILE A 47 0.70 -2.64 7.20
C ILE A 47 1.79 -2.91 6.15
N GLN A 48 2.58 -1.87 5.86
CA GLN A 48 3.68 -1.98 4.91
C GLN A 48 4.80 -2.79 5.57
N GLU A 49 5.18 -3.88 4.94
CA GLU A 49 6.23 -4.72 5.49
C GLU A 49 6.87 -5.53 4.38
N GLY A 50 8.20 -5.48 4.28
CA GLY A 50 8.97 -6.14 3.25
C GLY A 50 9.44 -5.17 2.20
N GLN A 51 9.72 -5.66 1.00
CA GLN A 51 10.22 -4.85 -0.10
C GLN A 51 9.15 -3.89 -0.60
N GLY A 52 9.51 -2.61 -0.76
CA GLY A 52 8.54 -1.65 -1.25
C GLY A 52 9.17 -0.36 -1.71
N ARG A 53 8.32 0.48 -2.30
CA ARG A 53 8.69 1.80 -2.80
C ARG A 53 7.65 2.80 -2.33
N LEU A 54 8.09 3.82 -1.61
CA LEU A 54 7.23 4.90 -1.16
C LEU A 54 7.60 6.16 -1.89
N CYS A 55 6.62 6.78 -2.56
CA CYS A 55 6.80 8.07 -3.19
C CYS A 55 6.14 9.14 -2.31
N LEU A 56 6.91 10.14 -1.91
CA LEU A 56 6.42 11.23 -1.08
C LEU A 56 5.72 12.27 -1.95
N PRO A 57 4.86 13.11 -1.35
CA PRO A 57 4.12 14.11 -2.14
C PRO A 57 5.01 15.07 -2.91
N ASP A 58 6.23 15.30 -2.46
CA ASP A 58 7.19 16.18 -3.13
C ASP A 58 7.98 15.48 -4.24
N GLY A 59 7.69 14.20 -4.50
CA GLY A 59 8.33 13.44 -5.57
C GLY A 59 9.52 12.63 -5.13
N ARG A 60 9.95 12.73 -3.88
CA ARG A 60 11.05 11.91 -3.40
C ARG A 60 10.61 10.47 -3.23
N ILE A 61 11.51 9.54 -3.52
CA ILE A 61 11.22 8.12 -3.47
C ILE A 61 12.12 7.44 -2.44
N LYS A 62 11.50 6.62 -1.59
CA LYS A 62 12.21 5.78 -0.64
C LYS A 62 11.94 4.33 -1.02
N GLU A 63 12.99 3.61 -1.35
CA GLU A 63 12.87 2.25 -1.86
C GLU A 63 13.77 1.33 -1.05
N GLY A 64 13.22 0.19 -0.62
CA GLY A 64 13.95 -0.76 0.17
C GLY A 64 13.03 -1.59 1.04
N VAL A 65 13.51 -1.96 2.23
CA VAL A 65 12.75 -2.81 3.14
C VAL A 65 11.96 -1.95 4.12
N PHE A 66 10.66 -2.20 4.19
CA PHE A 66 9.78 -1.54 5.15
C PHE A 66 9.46 -2.49 6.29
N ARG A 67 9.28 -1.94 7.47
CA ARG A 67 8.91 -2.70 8.64
C ARG A 67 7.93 -1.88 9.46
N GLU A 68 6.72 -2.41 9.64
CA GLU A 68 5.67 -1.75 10.40
C GLU A 68 5.39 -0.33 9.90
N ASN A 69 5.24 -0.17 8.57
CA ASN A 69 5.01 1.11 7.90
C ASN A 69 6.19 2.08 7.96
N MET A 70 7.34 1.61 8.36
CA MET A 70 8.55 2.44 8.45
C MET A 70 9.61 1.94 7.48
N PHE A 71 10.28 2.89 6.85
CA PHE A 71 11.35 2.58 5.89
C PHE A 71 12.63 2.20 6.60
#